data_2a0615e8eb6a7a4913cdacee0438aaeb
#
_entry.id   2a0615e8eb6a7a4913cdacee0438aaeb
#
_cell.length_a   1.000
_cell.length_b   1.000
_cell.length_c   1.000
_cell.angle_alpha   90.00
_cell.angle_beta   90.00
_cell.angle_gamma   90.00
#
_symmetry.space_group_name_H-M   'P 1'
#
loop_
_entity.id
_entity.type
_entity.pdbx_description
1 polymer ?
#
loop_
_entity_poly.entity_id
_entity_poly.type
_entity_poly.pdbx_seq_one_letter_code
_entity_poly.pdbx_strand_id
1 'polypeptide(L)'
;MKMTTMTSAYANKVLRKLTEDKEFWLKKEDEGCMYVAAADEEPVIPDYNYTSVAGEIAAIDEKIIKIKHAININNVTNRIQVGTGTMTIDEVLVKMAQLNKRKAVLDRLRKQAPKTRINSGMFSSRKTAPEYQYINYDLELVKGEYERVDAEIAAMQIALDKYNQTFEFEVEI
;
A
#
# COMPACT_ATOMS: atom_id res chain seq x y z
N MET A 1 14.54 -4.92 -27.39
CA MET A 1 13.58 -4.40 -26.41
C MET A 1 12.22 -4.36 -27.09
N LYS A 2 11.18 -4.82 -26.42
CA LYS A 2 9.83 -4.92 -26.99
C LYS A 2 8.91 -3.95 -26.28
N MET A 3 8.20 -3.11 -27.06
CA MET A 3 7.11 -2.28 -26.51
C MET A 3 5.93 -3.17 -26.17
N THR A 4 5.46 -3.04 -24.95
CA THR A 4 4.31 -3.80 -24.43
C THR A 4 3.29 -2.83 -23.88
N THR A 5 2.06 -2.93 -24.38
CA THR A 5 0.93 -2.13 -23.90
C THR A 5 0.28 -2.84 -22.70
N MET A 6 0.03 -2.09 -21.62
CA MET A 6 -0.58 -2.65 -20.41
C MET A 6 -1.38 -1.60 -19.62
N THR A 7 -2.36 -2.08 -18.86
CA THR A 7 -3.06 -1.25 -17.85
C THR A 7 -2.28 -1.23 -16.54
N SER A 8 -2.55 -0.24 -15.67
CA SER A 8 -1.95 -0.19 -14.33
C SER A 8 -2.24 -1.46 -13.51
N ALA A 9 -3.44 -2.03 -13.64
CA ALA A 9 -3.81 -3.27 -12.98
C ALA A 9 -2.97 -4.47 -13.48
N TYR A 10 -2.73 -4.55 -14.79
CA TYR A 10 -1.89 -5.59 -15.37
C TYR A 10 -0.41 -5.39 -15.02
N ALA A 11 0.09 -4.15 -15.09
CA ALA A 11 1.46 -3.81 -14.70
C ALA A 11 1.77 -4.23 -13.26
N ASN A 12 0.83 -4.02 -12.33
CA ASN A 12 0.99 -4.47 -10.94
C ASN A 12 1.04 -6.00 -10.79
N LYS A 13 0.29 -6.76 -11.63
CA LYS A 13 0.39 -8.23 -11.65
C LYS A 13 1.75 -8.68 -12.17
N VAL A 14 2.28 -8.03 -13.23
CA VAL A 14 3.61 -8.31 -13.77
C VAL A 14 4.69 -8.00 -12.73
N LEU A 15 4.59 -6.85 -12.04
CA LEU A 15 5.53 -6.49 -10.96
C LEU A 15 5.54 -7.52 -9.83
N ARG A 16 4.38 -8.03 -9.42
CA ARG A 16 4.30 -9.07 -8.38
C ARG A 16 5.00 -10.35 -8.84
N LYS A 17 4.74 -10.79 -10.08
CA LYS A 17 5.43 -11.98 -10.63
C LYS A 17 6.95 -11.77 -10.70
N LEU A 18 7.41 -10.61 -11.17
CA LEU A 18 8.84 -10.30 -11.20
C LEU A 18 9.47 -10.29 -9.80
N THR A 19 8.73 -9.86 -8.78
CA THR A 19 9.19 -9.92 -7.39
C THR A 19 9.32 -11.36 -6.91
N GLU A 20 8.33 -12.22 -7.21
CA GLU A 20 8.36 -13.65 -6.89
C GLU A 20 9.53 -14.35 -7.62
N ASP A 21 9.76 -14.04 -8.90
CA ASP A 21 10.88 -14.55 -9.68
C ASP A 21 12.24 -14.11 -9.08
N LYS A 22 12.34 -12.85 -8.64
CA LYS A 22 13.54 -12.33 -7.96
C LYS A 22 13.80 -13.04 -6.63
N GLU A 23 12.76 -13.27 -5.82
CA GLU A 23 12.88 -14.00 -4.55
C GLU A 23 13.38 -15.43 -4.78
N PHE A 24 12.93 -16.09 -5.86
CA PHE A 24 13.45 -17.42 -6.25
C PHE A 24 14.96 -17.38 -6.52
N TRP A 25 15.45 -16.40 -7.28
CA TRP A 25 16.88 -16.29 -7.59
C TRP A 25 17.73 -15.91 -6.37
N LEU A 26 17.24 -15.01 -5.50
CA LEU A 26 17.90 -14.65 -4.24
C LEU A 26 18.01 -15.87 -3.31
N LYS A 27 16.96 -16.69 -3.25
CA LYS A 27 16.98 -17.94 -2.47
C LYS A 27 17.98 -18.93 -3.04
N LYS A 28 18.06 -19.09 -4.37
CA LYS A 28 19.05 -19.95 -5.04
C LYS A 28 20.48 -19.48 -4.74
N GLU A 29 20.71 -18.16 -4.67
CA GLU A 29 21.99 -17.59 -4.25
C GLU A 29 22.32 -17.93 -2.80
N ASP A 30 21.38 -17.71 -1.88
CA ASP A 30 21.57 -17.97 -0.44
C ASP A 30 21.85 -19.46 -0.15
N GLU A 31 21.11 -20.36 -0.79
CA GLU A 31 21.25 -21.82 -0.60
C GLU A 31 22.46 -22.41 -1.32
N GLY A 32 22.92 -21.80 -2.43
CA GLY A 32 23.96 -22.35 -3.30
C GLY A 32 25.35 -21.74 -3.12
N CYS A 33 25.45 -20.55 -2.54
CA CYS A 33 26.72 -19.80 -2.48
C CYS A 33 27.78 -20.41 -1.56
N MET A 34 27.41 -21.30 -0.64
CA MET A 34 28.32 -22.03 0.26
C MET A 34 27.87 -23.48 0.45
N TYR A 35 28.82 -24.36 0.69
CA TYR A 35 28.54 -25.75 1.04
C TYR A 35 29.50 -26.23 2.14
N VAL A 36 29.09 -27.26 2.87
CA VAL A 36 29.89 -27.89 3.92
C VAL A 36 30.26 -29.28 3.45
N ALA A 37 31.53 -29.64 3.60
CA ALA A 37 32.03 -30.97 3.34
C ALA A 37 32.97 -31.43 4.48
N ALA A 38 32.93 -32.72 4.85
CA ALA A 38 33.92 -33.28 5.72
C ALA A 38 35.25 -33.50 4.97
N ALA A 39 36.38 -33.49 5.68
CA ALA A 39 37.70 -33.57 5.07
C ALA A 39 37.97 -34.90 4.35
N ASP A 40 37.21 -35.94 4.69
CA ASP A 40 37.34 -37.34 4.22
C ASP A 40 36.17 -37.79 3.32
N GLU A 41 35.25 -36.85 2.97
CA GLU A 41 34.10 -37.13 2.11
C GLU A 41 34.18 -36.36 0.80
N GLU A 42 33.65 -36.94 -0.27
CA GLU A 42 33.48 -36.22 -1.53
C GLU A 42 32.35 -35.17 -1.39
N PRO A 43 32.63 -33.88 -1.64
CA PRO A 43 31.66 -32.86 -1.40
C PRO A 43 30.50 -32.92 -2.40
N VAL A 44 29.28 -32.77 -1.90
CA VAL A 44 28.07 -32.50 -2.73
C VAL A 44 28.00 -31.02 -3.00
N ILE A 45 28.51 -30.61 -4.16
CA ILE A 45 28.57 -29.16 -4.56
C ILE A 45 27.22 -28.77 -5.10
N PRO A 46 26.56 -27.69 -4.57
CA PRO A 46 25.33 -27.15 -5.12
C PRO A 46 25.49 -26.68 -6.58
N ASP A 47 24.45 -26.87 -7.39
CA ASP A 47 24.39 -26.31 -8.75
C ASP A 47 24.14 -24.80 -8.68
N TYR A 48 25.20 -24.04 -8.45
CA TYR A 48 25.18 -22.59 -8.31
C TYR A 48 26.27 -21.94 -9.17
N ASN A 49 25.88 -20.91 -9.91
CA ASN A 49 26.80 -20.07 -10.67
C ASN A 49 26.48 -18.60 -10.39
N TYR A 50 27.35 -17.91 -9.70
CA TYR A 50 27.20 -16.51 -9.31
C TYR A 50 26.89 -15.60 -10.52
N THR A 51 27.65 -15.70 -11.60
CA THR A 51 27.48 -14.83 -12.77
C THR A 51 26.09 -14.99 -13.40
N SER A 52 25.60 -16.22 -13.50
CA SER A 52 24.27 -16.52 -14.04
C SER A 52 23.17 -15.98 -13.13
N VAL A 53 23.25 -16.25 -11.83
CA VAL A 53 22.23 -15.83 -10.84
C VAL A 53 22.20 -14.30 -10.74
N ALA A 54 23.37 -13.66 -10.61
CA ALA A 54 23.46 -12.20 -10.55
C ALA A 54 22.94 -11.53 -11.83
N GLY A 55 23.18 -12.15 -13.00
CA GLY A 55 22.66 -11.68 -14.29
C GLY A 55 21.13 -11.72 -14.35
N GLU A 56 20.51 -12.82 -13.88
CA GLU A 56 19.05 -12.95 -13.83
C GLU A 56 18.42 -11.93 -12.87
N ILE A 57 19.01 -11.75 -11.68
CA ILE A 57 18.54 -10.74 -10.71
C ILE A 57 18.61 -9.34 -11.32
N ALA A 58 19.72 -8.99 -11.95
CA ALA A 58 19.90 -7.68 -12.58
C ALA A 58 18.90 -7.44 -13.72
N ALA A 59 18.64 -8.46 -14.54
CA ALA A 59 17.65 -8.37 -15.64
C ALA A 59 16.21 -8.19 -15.10
N ILE A 60 15.86 -8.84 -14.00
CA ILE A 60 14.57 -8.67 -13.35
C ILE A 60 14.46 -7.25 -12.76
N ASP A 61 15.48 -6.78 -12.09
CA ASP A 61 15.50 -5.42 -11.49
C ASP A 61 15.34 -4.34 -12.55
N GLU A 62 15.98 -4.46 -13.70
CA GLU A 62 15.82 -3.53 -14.82
C GLU A 62 14.36 -3.48 -15.31
N LYS A 63 13.71 -4.62 -15.46
CA LYS A 63 12.28 -4.68 -15.84
C LYS A 63 11.39 -4.02 -14.79
N ILE A 64 11.64 -4.27 -13.51
CA ILE A 64 10.89 -3.66 -12.39
C ILE A 64 11.05 -2.14 -12.42
N ILE A 65 12.27 -1.62 -12.63
CA ILE A 65 12.54 -0.18 -12.72
C ILE A 65 11.73 0.44 -13.86
N LYS A 66 11.77 -0.14 -15.06
CA LYS A 66 11.07 0.38 -16.23
C LYS A 66 9.56 0.42 -16.03
N ILE A 67 8.96 -0.66 -15.52
CA ILE A 67 7.51 -0.73 -15.28
C ILE A 67 7.09 0.28 -14.20
N LYS A 68 7.80 0.36 -13.07
CA LYS A 68 7.49 1.33 -12.01
C LYS A 68 7.62 2.77 -12.50
N HIS A 69 8.66 3.06 -13.28
CA HIS A 69 8.84 4.40 -13.86
C HIS A 69 7.68 4.77 -14.79
N ALA A 70 7.27 3.86 -15.68
CA ALA A 70 6.13 4.10 -16.56
C ALA A 70 4.82 4.33 -15.79
N ILE A 71 4.55 3.56 -14.74
CA ILE A 71 3.40 3.78 -13.85
C ILE A 71 3.48 5.18 -13.20
N ASN A 72 4.64 5.60 -12.71
CA ASN A 72 4.80 6.90 -12.06
C ASN A 72 4.56 8.05 -13.05
N ILE A 73 5.13 8.00 -14.25
CA ILE A 73 4.84 8.99 -15.31
C ILE A 73 3.35 9.05 -15.60
N ASN A 74 2.71 7.88 -15.74
CA ASN A 74 1.29 7.77 -16.00
C ASN A 74 0.45 8.40 -14.87
N ASN A 75 0.83 8.19 -13.61
CA ASN A 75 0.13 8.73 -12.45
C ASN A 75 0.20 10.25 -12.33
N VAL A 76 1.32 10.86 -12.72
CA VAL A 76 1.49 12.33 -12.64
C VAL A 76 0.95 13.07 -13.84
N THR A 77 0.81 12.41 -15.01
CA THR A 77 0.37 13.05 -16.25
C THR A 77 -1.13 12.91 -16.50
N ASN A 78 -1.71 11.77 -16.14
CA ASN A 78 -3.12 11.50 -16.44
C ASN A 78 -4.04 12.00 -15.34
N ARG A 79 -5.21 12.48 -15.76
CA ARG A 79 -6.23 13.03 -14.86
C ARG A 79 -7.51 12.22 -14.94
N ILE A 80 -8.17 12.05 -13.80
CA ILE A 80 -9.48 11.40 -13.71
C ILE A 80 -10.51 12.35 -13.11
N GLN A 81 -11.77 12.14 -13.48
CA GLN A 81 -12.89 12.86 -12.91
C GLN A 81 -13.23 12.31 -11.52
N VAL A 82 -13.22 13.17 -10.50
CA VAL A 82 -13.64 12.85 -9.13
C VAL A 82 -14.67 13.89 -8.69
N GLY A 83 -15.92 13.47 -8.53
CA GLY A 83 -17.01 14.40 -8.26
C GLY A 83 -17.15 15.46 -9.36
N THR A 84 -17.09 16.74 -9.00
CA THR A 84 -17.19 17.88 -9.93
C THR A 84 -15.84 18.36 -10.48
N GLY A 85 -14.72 17.83 -9.97
CA GLY A 85 -13.37 18.24 -10.34
C GLY A 85 -12.57 17.14 -11.03
N THR A 86 -11.42 17.51 -11.58
CA THR A 86 -10.42 16.59 -12.16
C THR A 86 -9.13 16.65 -11.36
N MET A 87 -8.54 15.50 -11.09
CA MET A 87 -7.27 15.36 -10.37
C MET A 87 -6.34 14.40 -11.11
N THR A 88 -5.03 14.55 -10.96
CA THR A 88 -4.09 13.50 -11.39
C THR A 88 -4.24 12.26 -10.52
N ILE A 89 -3.79 11.11 -11.02
CA ILE A 89 -3.82 9.87 -10.24
C ILE A 89 -3.01 10.03 -8.94
N ASP A 90 -1.85 10.67 -9.03
CA ASP A 90 -1.00 10.97 -7.89
C ASP A 90 -1.72 11.84 -6.83
N GLU A 91 -2.37 12.93 -7.26
CA GLU A 91 -3.17 13.78 -6.37
C GLU A 91 -4.29 12.99 -5.68
N VAL A 92 -4.98 12.10 -6.41
CA VAL A 92 -6.03 11.23 -5.85
C VAL A 92 -5.47 10.29 -4.79
N LEU A 93 -4.33 9.64 -5.05
CA LEU A 93 -3.70 8.73 -4.09
C LEU A 93 -3.30 9.43 -2.80
N VAL A 94 -2.70 10.63 -2.89
CA VAL A 94 -2.33 11.44 -1.72
C VAL A 94 -3.58 11.88 -0.95
N LYS A 95 -4.61 12.39 -1.63
CA LYS A 95 -5.85 12.84 -1.00
C LYS A 95 -6.59 11.69 -0.32
N MET A 96 -6.69 10.52 -0.95
CA MET A 96 -7.29 9.33 -0.33
C MET A 96 -6.56 8.92 0.95
N ALA A 97 -5.21 8.96 0.97
CA ALA A 97 -4.44 8.64 2.16
C ALA A 97 -4.73 9.62 3.31
N GLN A 98 -4.87 10.93 3.02
CA GLN A 98 -5.23 11.96 4.00
C GLN A 98 -6.67 11.75 4.53
N LEU A 99 -7.63 11.52 3.62
CA LEU A 99 -9.03 11.29 3.99
C LEU A 99 -9.22 10.01 4.81
N ASN A 100 -8.50 8.94 4.52
CA ASN A 100 -8.53 7.71 5.32
C ASN A 100 -8.05 7.95 6.76
N LYS A 101 -7.00 8.74 6.96
CA LYS A 101 -6.57 9.15 8.31
C LYS A 101 -7.64 9.97 9.01
N ARG A 102 -8.28 10.93 8.29
CA ARG A 102 -9.37 11.74 8.84
C ARG A 102 -10.58 10.88 9.20
N LYS A 103 -10.99 9.97 8.32
CA LYS A 103 -12.09 9.00 8.54
C LYS A 103 -11.88 8.18 9.82
N ALA A 104 -10.67 7.69 10.07
CA ALA A 104 -10.36 6.92 11.28
C ALA A 104 -10.56 7.76 12.56
N VAL A 105 -10.19 9.04 12.55
CA VAL A 105 -10.45 9.96 13.67
C VAL A 105 -11.94 10.20 13.85
N LEU A 106 -12.67 10.51 12.77
CA LEU A 106 -14.10 10.75 12.80
C LEU A 106 -14.88 9.50 13.26
N ASP A 107 -14.46 8.30 12.85
CA ASP A 107 -15.06 7.03 13.29
C ASP A 107 -14.95 6.84 14.80
N ARG A 108 -13.81 7.20 15.37
CA ARG A 108 -13.62 7.17 16.84
C ARG A 108 -14.50 8.20 17.54
N LEU A 109 -14.56 9.44 16.99
CA LEU A 109 -15.32 10.53 17.60
C LEU A 109 -16.83 10.26 17.58
N ARG A 110 -17.39 9.80 16.45
CA ARG A 110 -18.83 9.53 16.30
C ARG A 110 -19.36 8.42 17.21
N LYS A 111 -18.48 7.59 17.77
CA LYS A 111 -18.81 6.47 18.68
C LYS A 111 -18.72 6.86 20.15
N GLN A 112 -18.29 8.08 20.48
CA GLN A 112 -18.19 8.52 21.87
C GLN A 112 -19.58 8.82 22.44
N ALA A 113 -19.77 8.44 23.70
CA ALA A 113 -20.95 8.84 24.45
C ALA A 113 -20.84 10.32 24.86
N PRO A 114 -21.93 11.11 24.83
CA PRO A 114 -21.92 12.51 25.23
C PRO A 114 -21.38 12.75 26.64
N LYS A 115 -21.58 11.76 27.53
CA LYS A 115 -21.15 11.79 28.91
C LYS A 115 -20.76 10.36 29.37
N THR A 116 -19.57 10.21 29.92
CA THR A 116 -19.08 8.93 30.43
C THR A 116 -18.52 9.14 31.86
N ARG A 117 -18.90 8.27 32.79
CA ARG A 117 -18.36 8.33 34.15
C ARG A 117 -16.91 7.82 34.15
N ILE A 118 -16.01 8.61 34.74
CA ILE A 118 -14.64 8.18 34.97
C ILE A 118 -14.63 7.32 36.24
N ASN A 119 -14.30 6.03 36.09
CA ASN A 119 -14.08 5.16 37.25
C ASN A 119 -12.68 5.45 37.78
N SER A 120 -12.60 6.24 38.85
CA SER A 120 -11.39 6.35 39.68
C SER A 120 -11.03 4.97 40.17
N GLY A 121 -9.84 4.47 39.83
CA GLY A 121 -9.42 3.10 40.11
C GLY A 121 -9.55 2.74 41.62
N MET A 122 -9.49 1.46 41.90
CA MET A 122 -9.76 0.75 43.16
C MET A 122 -8.96 1.24 44.41
N PHE A 123 -8.11 2.25 44.29
CA PHE A 123 -7.25 2.82 45.33
C PHE A 123 -7.65 4.23 45.79
N SER A 124 -8.72 4.80 45.30
CA SER A 124 -9.22 6.09 45.78
C SER A 124 -10.06 5.89 47.04
N SER A 125 -9.39 5.89 48.21
CA SER A 125 -10.04 5.81 49.54
C SER A 125 -10.67 7.13 49.98
N ARG A 126 -10.72 8.17 49.16
CA ARG A 126 -11.40 9.44 49.46
C ARG A 126 -12.74 9.50 48.73
N LYS A 127 -13.78 9.88 49.46
CA LYS A 127 -15.12 10.21 48.92
C LYS A 127 -15.04 11.49 48.08
N THR A 128 -14.48 11.37 46.90
CA THR A 128 -14.51 12.43 45.88
C THR A 128 -15.82 12.31 45.08
N ALA A 129 -16.41 13.45 44.73
CA ALA A 129 -17.58 13.49 43.87
C ALA A 129 -17.29 12.75 42.57
N PRO A 130 -18.28 12.04 41.98
CA PRO A 130 -18.07 11.30 40.73
C PRO A 130 -17.65 12.27 39.61
N GLU A 131 -16.56 11.96 38.94
CA GLU A 131 -16.09 12.70 37.78
C GLU A 131 -16.67 12.11 36.48
N TYR A 132 -16.94 12.99 35.52
CA TYR A 132 -17.47 12.64 34.22
C TYR A 132 -16.63 13.25 33.12
N GLN A 133 -16.41 12.48 32.09
CA GLN A 133 -15.86 12.93 30.82
C GLN A 133 -17.00 13.33 29.89
N TYR A 134 -16.90 14.49 29.28
CA TYR A 134 -17.86 14.99 28.31
C TYR A 134 -17.18 15.14 26.96
N ILE A 135 -17.92 14.89 25.86
CA ILE A 135 -17.43 15.29 24.54
C ILE A 135 -17.49 16.83 24.43
N ASN A 136 -16.52 17.43 23.75
CA ASN A 136 -16.46 18.88 23.52
C ASN A 136 -16.60 19.18 22.01
N TYR A 137 -17.60 18.57 21.39
CA TYR A 137 -17.92 18.76 19.98
C TYR A 137 -19.38 18.36 19.71
N ASP A 138 -19.92 18.83 18.58
CA ASP A 138 -21.24 18.43 18.09
C ASP A 138 -21.16 17.04 17.47
N LEU A 139 -21.88 16.07 18.04
CA LEU A 139 -21.88 14.68 17.61
C LEU A 139 -22.54 14.47 16.26
N GLU A 140 -23.61 15.20 15.96
CA GLU A 140 -24.33 15.08 14.68
C GLU A 140 -23.51 15.68 13.54
N LEU A 141 -22.81 16.78 13.79
CA LEU A 141 -21.86 17.35 12.82
C LEU A 141 -20.72 16.38 12.51
N VAL A 142 -20.18 15.70 13.52
CA VAL A 142 -19.12 14.68 13.33
C VAL A 142 -19.62 13.48 12.54
N LYS A 143 -20.85 13.02 12.78
CA LYS A 143 -21.48 11.94 12.00
C LYS A 143 -21.64 12.32 10.54
N GLY A 144 -22.21 13.50 10.26
CA GLY A 144 -22.37 14.00 8.90
C GLY A 144 -21.04 14.17 8.18
N GLU A 145 -20.00 14.64 8.87
CA GLU A 145 -18.66 14.77 8.30
C GLU A 145 -18.02 13.38 8.01
N TYR A 146 -18.25 12.39 8.86
CA TYR A 146 -17.83 11.02 8.60
C TYR A 146 -18.46 10.47 7.31
N GLU A 147 -19.77 10.61 7.15
CA GLU A 147 -20.49 10.15 5.96
C GLU A 147 -20.02 10.86 4.69
N ARG A 148 -19.79 12.18 4.76
CA ARG A 148 -19.23 12.95 3.65
C ARG A 148 -17.86 12.46 3.22
N VAL A 149 -16.94 12.24 4.19
CA VAL A 149 -15.58 11.76 3.93
C VAL A 149 -15.62 10.34 3.38
N ASP A 150 -16.48 9.48 3.90
CA ASP A 150 -16.63 8.10 3.43
C ASP A 150 -17.11 8.05 1.97
N ALA A 151 -18.13 8.83 1.64
CA ALA A 151 -18.64 8.94 0.27
C ALA A 151 -17.57 9.51 -0.71
N GLU A 152 -16.78 10.48 -0.27
CA GLU A 152 -15.70 11.06 -1.08
C GLU A 152 -14.61 10.02 -1.38
N ILE A 153 -14.19 9.23 -0.38
CA ILE A 153 -13.23 8.13 -0.56
C ILE A 153 -13.79 7.09 -1.53
N ALA A 154 -15.05 6.69 -1.37
CA ALA A 154 -15.69 5.71 -2.26
C ALA A 154 -15.73 6.18 -3.71
N ALA A 155 -16.08 7.44 -3.96
CA ALA A 155 -16.09 8.02 -5.30
C ALA A 155 -14.69 8.04 -5.93
N MET A 156 -13.66 8.40 -5.17
CA MET A 156 -12.26 8.34 -5.62
C MET A 156 -11.82 6.92 -5.95
N GLN A 157 -12.16 5.94 -5.11
CA GLN A 157 -11.80 4.55 -5.31
C GLN A 157 -12.42 4.01 -6.61
N ILE A 158 -13.71 4.26 -6.84
CA ILE A 158 -14.40 3.83 -8.07
C ILE A 158 -13.74 4.43 -9.32
N ALA A 159 -13.42 5.74 -9.29
CA ALA A 159 -12.77 6.42 -10.41
C ALA A 159 -11.37 5.86 -10.68
N LEU A 160 -10.59 5.60 -9.63
CA LEU A 160 -9.26 5.02 -9.69
C LEU A 160 -9.28 3.59 -10.21
N ASP A 161 -10.20 2.75 -9.72
CA ASP A 161 -10.34 1.36 -10.16
C ASP A 161 -10.70 1.27 -11.64
N LYS A 162 -11.65 2.12 -12.10
CA LYS A 162 -11.99 2.23 -13.52
C LYS A 162 -10.77 2.59 -14.35
N TYR A 163 -10.03 3.62 -13.95
CA TYR A 163 -8.81 4.05 -14.64
C TYR A 163 -7.77 2.92 -14.71
N ASN A 164 -7.45 2.30 -13.59
CA ASN A 164 -6.46 1.24 -13.48
C ASN A 164 -6.77 0.01 -14.35
N GLN A 165 -8.04 -0.24 -14.63
CA GLN A 165 -8.49 -1.39 -15.43
C GLN A 165 -8.61 -1.07 -16.92
N THR A 166 -8.81 0.18 -17.30
CA THR A 166 -9.16 0.54 -18.69
C THR A 166 -8.13 1.40 -19.41
N PHE A 167 -7.34 2.20 -18.66
CA PHE A 167 -6.34 3.04 -19.28
C PHE A 167 -5.06 2.25 -19.57
N GLU A 168 -4.63 2.29 -20.84
CA GLU A 168 -3.45 1.59 -21.32
C GLU A 168 -2.28 2.55 -21.54
N PHE A 169 -1.07 2.11 -21.23
CA PHE A 169 0.18 2.81 -21.50
C PHE A 169 1.26 1.84 -22.00
N GLU A 170 2.26 2.37 -22.65
CA GLU A 170 3.34 1.58 -23.23
C GLU A 170 4.55 1.53 -22.29
N VAL A 171 5.15 0.34 -22.21
CA VAL A 171 6.40 0.10 -21.45
C VAL A 171 7.36 -0.67 -22.34
N GLU A 172 8.62 -0.25 -22.35
CA GLU A 172 9.70 -0.96 -23.04
C GLU A 172 10.34 -1.99 -22.09
N ILE A 173 10.04 -3.29 -22.29
CA ILE A 173 10.54 -4.40 -21.49
C ILE A 173 11.10 -5.54 -22.34
#